data_351e067e1d0e7f531f8e003b3a772b34
#
_entry.id   351e067e1d0e7f531f8e003b3a772b34
#
_cell.length_a   1.000
_cell.length_b   1.000
_cell.length_c   1.000
_cell.angle_alpha   90.00
_cell.angle_beta   90.00
_cell.angle_gamma   90.00
#
_symmetry.space_group_name_H-M   'P 1'
#
loop_
_entity.id
_entity.type
_entity.pdbx_description
1 polymer ?
#
loop_
_entity_poly.entity_id
_entity_poly.type
_entity_poly.pdbx_seq_one_letter_code
_entity_poly.pdbx_strand_id
1 'polypeptide(L)'
;MMVLGFPSNPTAQCVDLSFFERVVALAKEHDILVVHDLAYADITFDGYVAPSIMQVPGARDVAVEFFTMSKSYNMAGWRIGYMVGNRELVNALARIKSYHDYGTFTPIQVASIAALDGPQDCVNEIVAQYQSRRDVLVRGLHEAGWNVEIPKASMYIWAQIPEPYRAMGSLEFAKRVLSDAKVAVSPGIGFGEYGDEYVRFALIENEQRTRQAVRGIKDMFRKDGLLR
;
A
#
# COMPACT_ATOMS: atom_id res chain seq x y z
N MET A 1 13.10 -7.30 17.25
CA MET A 1 12.62 -7.45 15.86
C MET A 1 12.04 -6.13 15.40
N MET A 2 12.34 -5.72 14.18
CA MET A 2 11.81 -4.51 13.50
C MET A 2 10.96 -4.97 12.32
N VAL A 3 9.74 -4.44 12.20
CA VAL A 3 8.84 -4.76 11.08
C VAL A 3 8.59 -3.47 10.31
N LEU A 4 8.90 -3.48 9.02
CA LEU A 4 8.81 -2.34 8.11
C LEU A 4 7.97 -2.71 6.90
N GLY A 5 7.25 -1.75 6.32
CA GLY A 5 6.49 -1.94 5.08
C GLY A 5 6.58 -0.70 4.20
N PHE A 6 7.33 -0.79 3.10
CA PHE A 6 7.50 0.26 2.12
C PHE A 6 7.49 -0.28 0.69
N PRO A 7 6.69 0.33 -0.21
CA PRO A 7 5.72 1.41 -0.02
C PRO A 7 4.64 1.02 0.99
N SER A 8 4.20 1.98 1.84
CA SER A 8 3.42 1.63 3.01
C SER A 8 1.90 1.60 2.78
N ASN A 9 1.22 0.83 3.59
CA ASN A 9 -0.21 0.86 3.81
C ASN A 9 -0.43 1.23 5.29
N PRO A 10 -1.10 2.34 5.62
CA PRO A 10 -2.03 3.11 4.76
C PRO A 10 -1.42 4.34 4.06
N THR A 11 -0.23 4.78 4.44
CA THR A 11 0.28 6.13 4.20
C THR A 11 0.86 6.35 2.80
N ALA A 12 1.05 5.29 2.02
CA ALA A 12 1.72 5.30 0.72
C ALA A 12 3.16 5.89 0.76
N GLN A 13 3.76 5.96 1.95
CA GLN A 13 5.13 6.44 2.11
C GLN A 13 6.12 5.53 1.40
N CYS A 14 7.10 6.18 0.79
CA CYS A 14 8.20 5.56 0.06
C CYS A 14 9.54 5.90 0.71
N VAL A 15 10.50 5.00 0.54
CA VAL A 15 11.88 5.18 1.00
C VAL A 15 12.86 4.96 -0.15
N ASP A 16 14.06 5.41 0.01
CA ASP A 16 15.19 5.10 -0.89
C ASP A 16 16.06 3.96 -0.32
N LEU A 17 17.05 3.52 -1.10
CA LEU A 17 17.94 2.47 -0.67
C LEU A 17 18.78 2.85 0.56
N SER A 18 19.13 4.14 0.70
CA SER A 18 19.93 4.64 1.83
C SER A 18 19.21 4.48 3.18
N PHE A 19 17.87 4.49 3.17
CA PHE A 19 17.09 4.15 4.35
C PHE A 19 17.36 2.71 4.80
N PHE A 20 17.34 1.75 3.87
CA PHE A 20 17.62 0.35 4.20
C PHE A 20 19.09 0.10 4.57
N GLU A 21 20.03 0.84 4.00
CA GLU A 21 21.44 0.78 4.42
C GLU A 21 21.58 1.13 5.90
N ARG A 22 20.91 2.18 6.36
CA ARG A 22 20.88 2.57 7.79
C ARG A 22 20.16 1.53 8.66
N VAL A 23 19.07 0.96 8.17
CA VAL A 23 18.31 -0.09 8.87
C VAL A 23 19.18 -1.33 9.06
N VAL A 24 19.88 -1.79 8.02
CA VAL A 24 20.75 -2.97 8.10
C VAL A 24 21.96 -2.73 9.01
N ALA A 25 22.56 -1.52 8.97
CA ALA A 25 23.64 -1.15 9.86
C ALA A 25 23.18 -1.19 11.34
N LEU A 26 22.07 -0.55 11.66
CA LEU A 26 21.48 -0.54 12.99
C LEU A 26 21.09 -1.97 13.46
N ALA A 27 20.52 -2.76 12.56
CA ALA A 27 20.11 -4.13 12.86
C ALA A 27 21.30 -5.02 13.24
N LYS A 28 22.44 -4.86 12.54
CA LYS A 28 23.70 -5.57 12.87
C LYS A 28 24.31 -5.09 14.18
N GLU A 29 24.31 -3.79 14.43
CA GLU A 29 24.86 -3.20 15.65
C GLU A 29 24.13 -3.65 16.92
N HIS A 30 22.79 -3.84 16.80
CA HIS A 30 21.93 -4.11 17.97
C HIS A 30 21.30 -5.50 17.97
N ASP A 31 21.77 -6.42 17.13
CA ASP A 31 21.24 -7.79 17.00
C ASP A 31 19.71 -7.82 16.78
N ILE A 32 19.23 -6.98 15.87
CA ILE A 32 17.81 -6.85 15.53
C ILE A 32 17.50 -7.64 14.25
N LEU A 33 16.51 -8.50 14.30
CA LEU A 33 15.96 -9.11 13.09
C LEU A 33 14.98 -8.15 12.41
N VAL A 34 15.11 -7.98 11.10
CA VAL A 34 14.27 -7.09 10.29
C VAL A 34 13.33 -7.90 9.40
N VAL A 35 12.07 -7.53 9.41
CA VAL A 35 11.05 -8.03 8.49
C VAL A 35 10.60 -6.87 7.61
N HIS A 36 10.80 -6.99 6.30
CA HIS A 36 10.31 -6.02 5.34
C HIS A 36 9.12 -6.57 4.56
N ASP A 37 7.96 -5.91 4.65
CA ASP A 37 6.79 -6.20 3.83
C ASP A 37 6.82 -5.35 2.57
N LEU A 38 7.16 -5.98 1.43
CA LEU A 38 7.27 -5.36 0.12
C LEU A 38 6.04 -5.66 -0.76
N ALA A 39 4.84 -5.61 -0.17
CA ALA A 39 3.61 -5.96 -0.87
C ALA A 39 3.29 -5.09 -2.10
N TYR A 40 3.83 -3.88 -2.16
CA TYR A 40 3.59 -2.90 -3.24
C TYR A 40 4.84 -2.65 -4.08
N ALA A 41 5.73 -3.65 -4.22
CA ALA A 41 6.99 -3.56 -4.96
C ALA A 41 6.85 -2.92 -6.34
N ASP A 42 5.85 -3.38 -7.08
CA ASP A 42 5.66 -3.02 -8.49
C ASP A 42 4.58 -1.95 -8.70
N ILE A 43 3.76 -1.66 -7.68
CA ILE A 43 2.73 -0.61 -7.79
C ILE A 43 3.38 0.73 -7.48
N THR A 44 4.18 1.21 -8.43
CA THR A 44 4.97 2.43 -8.34
C THR A 44 4.69 3.33 -9.54
N PHE A 45 4.83 4.64 -9.36
CA PHE A 45 4.42 5.66 -10.33
C PHE A 45 5.52 6.67 -10.57
N ASP A 46 5.46 7.36 -11.70
CA ASP A 46 6.30 8.52 -12.02
C ASP A 46 7.81 8.22 -11.96
N GLY A 47 8.20 6.98 -12.32
CA GLY A 47 9.60 6.56 -12.36
C GLY A 47 10.20 6.19 -10.99
N TYR A 48 9.41 6.22 -9.91
CA TYR A 48 9.87 5.68 -8.64
C TYR A 48 9.98 4.14 -8.73
N VAL A 49 11.06 3.59 -8.19
CA VAL A 49 11.28 2.16 -8.05
C VAL A 49 11.43 1.85 -6.57
N ALA A 50 10.56 0.99 -6.05
CA ALA A 50 10.63 0.60 -4.64
C ALA A 50 11.89 -0.25 -4.40
N PRO A 51 12.79 0.17 -3.49
CA PRO A 51 13.98 -0.61 -3.19
C PRO A 51 13.63 -1.86 -2.39
N SER A 52 14.31 -2.97 -2.69
CA SER A 52 14.32 -4.15 -1.84
C SER A 52 15.43 -4.01 -0.79
N ILE A 53 15.16 -4.37 0.46
CA ILE A 53 16.19 -4.43 1.49
C ILE A 53 17.30 -5.44 1.13
N MET A 54 16.97 -6.43 0.30
CA MET A 54 17.92 -7.44 -0.17
C MET A 54 19.00 -6.89 -1.12
N GLN A 55 18.85 -5.65 -1.61
CA GLN A 55 19.88 -4.94 -2.39
C GLN A 55 21.03 -4.45 -1.50
N VAL A 56 20.80 -4.33 -0.19
CA VAL A 56 21.84 -3.85 0.75
C VAL A 56 22.82 -4.98 1.07
N PRO A 57 24.13 -4.76 0.93
CA PRO A 57 25.14 -5.75 1.31
C PRO A 57 24.99 -6.18 2.78
N GLY A 58 24.93 -7.49 3.01
CA GLY A 58 24.77 -8.06 4.34
C GLY A 58 23.34 -8.01 4.92
N ALA A 59 22.35 -7.58 4.17
CA ALA A 59 20.94 -7.62 4.62
C ALA A 59 20.51 -9.07 4.94
N ARG A 60 20.98 -10.06 4.20
CA ARG A 60 20.65 -11.48 4.42
C ARG A 60 21.16 -12.04 5.75
N ASP A 61 22.01 -11.33 6.46
CA ASP A 61 22.45 -11.74 7.79
C ASP A 61 21.39 -11.43 8.85
N VAL A 62 20.59 -10.38 8.65
CA VAL A 62 19.68 -9.83 9.66
C VAL A 62 18.23 -9.65 9.20
N ALA A 63 17.94 -9.81 7.90
CA ALA A 63 16.63 -9.44 7.35
C ALA A 63 15.97 -10.56 6.54
N VAL A 64 14.64 -10.51 6.51
CA VAL A 64 13.79 -11.19 5.54
C VAL A 64 12.85 -10.17 4.88
N GLU A 65 12.46 -10.48 3.64
CA GLU A 65 11.55 -9.69 2.86
C GLU A 65 10.41 -10.55 2.34
N PHE A 66 9.19 -10.04 2.47
CA PHE A 66 7.98 -10.67 1.97
C PHE A 66 7.51 -10.01 0.69
N PHE A 67 7.20 -10.82 -0.30
CA PHE A 67 6.53 -10.41 -1.52
C PHE A 67 5.19 -11.13 -1.67
N THR A 68 4.22 -10.49 -2.30
CA THR A 68 2.92 -11.08 -2.59
C THR A 68 2.56 -10.97 -4.06
N MET A 69 1.99 -12.03 -4.62
CA MET A 69 1.42 -12.03 -5.98
C MET A 69 0.09 -11.25 -6.06
N SER A 70 -0.48 -10.90 -4.89
CA SER A 70 -1.82 -10.29 -4.79
C SER A 70 -1.96 -8.96 -5.51
N LYS A 71 -0.89 -8.14 -5.54
CA LYS A 71 -0.94 -6.77 -6.06
C LYS A 71 -0.35 -6.69 -7.45
N SER A 72 0.90 -7.10 -7.63
CA SER A 72 1.62 -7.04 -8.90
C SER A 72 0.94 -7.83 -10.03
N TYR A 73 0.32 -8.96 -9.67
CA TYR A 73 -0.28 -9.88 -10.65
C TYR A 73 -1.80 -10.03 -10.53
N ASN A 74 -2.48 -9.16 -9.77
CA ASN A 74 -3.91 -9.27 -9.49
C ASN A 74 -4.35 -10.66 -8.94
N MET A 75 -3.48 -11.36 -8.23
CA MET A 75 -3.71 -12.69 -7.69
C MET A 75 -4.15 -12.67 -6.21
N ALA A 76 -4.92 -11.65 -5.80
CA ALA A 76 -5.33 -11.50 -4.40
C ALA A 76 -6.16 -12.71 -3.90
N GLY A 77 -7.03 -13.27 -4.73
CA GLY A 77 -7.84 -14.45 -4.39
C GLY A 77 -7.05 -15.76 -4.31
N TRP A 78 -5.84 -15.83 -4.87
CA TRP A 78 -5.00 -17.01 -4.89
C TRP A 78 -4.26 -17.27 -3.58
N ARG A 79 -4.20 -16.24 -2.70
CA ARG A 79 -3.58 -16.31 -1.36
C ARG A 79 -2.15 -16.83 -1.37
N ILE A 80 -1.28 -16.24 -2.22
CA ILE A 80 0.11 -16.67 -2.37
C ILE A 80 1.07 -15.49 -2.31
N GLY A 81 2.20 -15.74 -1.67
CA GLY A 81 3.37 -14.89 -1.57
C GLY A 81 4.57 -15.72 -1.15
N TYR A 82 5.71 -15.11 -1.00
CA TYR A 82 6.93 -15.78 -0.60
C TYR A 82 7.80 -14.88 0.28
N MET A 83 8.72 -15.51 1.01
CA MET A 83 9.72 -14.84 1.84
C MET A 83 11.11 -15.20 1.36
N VAL A 84 11.97 -14.19 1.27
CA VAL A 84 13.39 -14.33 0.92
C VAL A 84 14.27 -13.65 1.97
N GLY A 85 15.55 -14.03 2.06
CA GLY A 85 16.49 -13.35 2.95
C GLY A 85 17.28 -14.29 3.84
N ASN A 86 17.30 -14.00 5.14
CA ASN A 86 18.04 -14.78 6.13
C ASN A 86 17.62 -16.25 6.12
N ARG A 87 18.58 -17.14 5.95
CA ARG A 87 18.36 -18.58 5.77
C ARG A 87 17.69 -19.25 6.96
N GLU A 88 18.06 -18.84 8.17
CA GLU A 88 17.51 -19.44 9.40
C GLU A 88 16.03 -19.06 9.57
N LEU A 89 15.69 -17.79 9.30
CA LEU A 89 14.31 -17.31 9.34
C LEU A 89 13.44 -17.94 8.25
N VAL A 90 13.98 -18.10 7.03
CA VAL A 90 13.28 -18.81 5.94
C VAL A 90 13.00 -20.26 6.32
N ASN A 91 13.99 -20.96 6.89
CA ASN A 91 13.83 -22.33 7.35
C ASN A 91 12.84 -22.44 8.53
N ALA A 92 12.86 -21.47 9.44
CA ALA A 92 11.91 -21.43 10.56
C ALA A 92 10.46 -21.27 10.07
N LEU A 93 10.23 -20.35 9.09
CA LEU A 93 8.92 -20.20 8.47
C LEU A 93 8.49 -21.48 7.73
N ALA A 94 9.36 -22.08 6.95
CA ALA A 94 9.08 -23.34 6.24
C ALA A 94 8.66 -24.45 7.21
N ARG A 95 9.36 -24.55 8.36
CA ARG A 95 9.03 -25.52 9.42
C ARG A 95 7.66 -25.25 10.04
N ILE A 96 7.34 -24.00 10.39
CA ILE A 96 6.04 -23.66 10.96
C ILE A 96 4.92 -23.95 9.94
N LYS A 97 5.10 -23.56 8.69
CA LYS A 97 4.11 -23.82 7.63
C LYS A 97 3.85 -25.30 7.41
N SER A 98 4.87 -26.15 7.50
CA SER A 98 4.70 -27.61 7.33
C SER A 98 3.75 -28.25 8.35
N TYR A 99 3.58 -27.61 9.52
CA TYR A 99 2.63 -28.04 10.56
C TYR A 99 1.31 -27.28 10.54
N HIS A 100 1.35 -26.02 10.06
CA HIS A 100 0.19 -25.14 10.12
C HIS A 100 -0.79 -25.38 8.96
N ASP A 101 -0.27 -25.47 7.72
CA ASP A 101 -1.09 -25.57 6.52
C ASP A 101 -0.64 -26.66 5.51
N TYR A 102 0.33 -27.48 5.89
CA TYR A 102 0.92 -28.55 5.07
C TYR A 102 1.48 -28.09 3.73
N GLY A 103 1.59 -26.78 3.53
CA GLY A 103 2.09 -26.13 2.30
C GLY A 103 0.99 -25.59 1.40
N THR A 104 1.41 -24.76 0.45
CA THR A 104 0.49 -24.18 -0.53
C THR A 104 0.13 -25.19 -1.61
N PHE A 105 -1.13 -25.20 -2.04
CA PHE A 105 -1.62 -26.07 -3.12
C PHE A 105 -0.75 -25.92 -4.38
N THR A 106 -0.21 -27.04 -4.87
CA THR A 106 0.80 -27.06 -5.93
C THR A 106 0.41 -26.32 -7.22
N PRO A 107 -0.83 -26.40 -7.74
CA PRO A 107 -1.23 -25.63 -8.91
C PRO A 107 -1.09 -24.12 -8.73
N ILE A 108 -1.32 -23.59 -7.52
CA ILE A 108 -1.11 -22.17 -7.21
C ILE A 108 0.38 -21.80 -7.26
N GLN A 109 1.25 -22.69 -6.75
CA GLN A 109 2.70 -22.49 -6.83
C GLN A 109 3.17 -22.47 -8.28
N VAL A 110 2.71 -23.43 -9.11
CA VAL A 110 3.03 -23.48 -10.55
C VAL A 110 2.54 -22.21 -11.27
N ALA A 111 1.31 -21.76 -10.97
CA ALA A 111 0.79 -20.50 -11.53
C ALA A 111 1.64 -19.30 -11.15
N SER A 112 2.16 -19.26 -9.90
CA SER A 112 3.04 -18.18 -9.45
C SER A 112 4.39 -18.21 -10.15
N ILE A 113 4.96 -19.39 -10.39
CA ILE A 113 6.20 -19.56 -11.17
C ILE A 113 5.97 -19.04 -12.60
N ALA A 114 4.86 -19.45 -13.24
CA ALA A 114 4.52 -18.97 -14.57
C ALA A 114 4.34 -17.44 -14.64
N ALA A 115 3.79 -16.82 -13.60
CA ALA A 115 3.64 -15.38 -13.52
C ALA A 115 4.99 -14.67 -13.35
N LEU A 116 5.90 -15.23 -12.54
CA LEU A 116 7.22 -14.64 -12.28
C LEU A 116 8.18 -14.80 -13.46
N ASP A 117 8.16 -15.97 -14.13
CA ASP A 117 9.05 -16.28 -15.24
C ASP A 117 8.49 -15.82 -16.60
N GLY A 118 7.21 -15.49 -16.66
CA GLY A 118 6.53 -15.06 -17.87
C GLY A 118 6.77 -13.59 -18.24
N PRO A 119 6.16 -13.13 -19.36
CA PRO A 119 6.19 -11.70 -19.72
C PRO A 119 5.61 -10.82 -18.64
N GLN A 120 6.25 -9.68 -18.36
CA GLN A 120 5.85 -8.76 -17.29
C GLN A 120 4.93 -7.61 -17.78
N ASP A 121 4.46 -7.66 -19.01
CA ASP A 121 3.57 -6.63 -19.58
C ASP A 121 2.28 -6.46 -18.77
N CYS A 122 1.75 -7.56 -18.22
CA CYS A 122 0.57 -7.51 -17.35
C CYS A 122 0.78 -6.67 -16.08
N VAL A 123 1.99 -6.66 -15.52
CA VAL A 123 2.33 -5.81 -14.36
C VAL A 123 2.32 -4.36 -14.77
N ASN A 124 2.92 -4.02 -15.93
CA ASN A 124 2.92 -2.66 -16.45
C ASN A 124 1.49 -2.14 -16.74
N GLU A 125 0.62 -2.99 -17.28
CA GLU A 125 -0.79 -2.67 -17.52
C GLU A 125 -1.54 -2.39 -16.21
N ILE A 126 -1.32 -3.21 -15.18
CA ILE A 126 -1.90 -3.02 -13.85
C ILE A 126 -1.44 -1.69 -13.25
N VAL A 127 -0.15 -1.40 -13.32
CA VAL A 127 0.43 -0.15 -12.81
C VAL A 127 -0.16 1.06 -13.54
N ALA A 128 -0.25 1.01 -14.87
CA ALA A 128 -0.84 2.08 -15.66
C ALA A 128 -2.31 2.37 -15.28
N GLN A 129 -3.09 1.32 -14.97
CA GLN A 129 -4.46 1.48 -14.49
C GLN A 129 -4.52 2.17 -13.12
N TYR A 130 -3.67 1.78 -12.18
CA TYR A 130 -3.61 2.42 -10.86
C TYR A 130 -3.13 3.87 -10.96
N GLN A 131 -2.15 4.16 -11.80
CA GLN A 131 -1.68 5.52 -12.04
C GLN A 131 -2.79 6.40 -12.60
N SER A 132 -3.52 5.92 -13.61
CA SER A 132 -4.66 6.65 -14.19
C SER A 132 -5.73 6.95 -13.15
N ARG A 133 -6.10 5.97 -12.33
CA ARG A 133 -7.08 6.14 -11.25
C ARG A 133 -6.61 7.11 -10.18
N ARG A 134 -5.33 7.05 -9.79
CA ARG A 134 -4.69 8.00 -8.89
C ARG A 134 -4.83 9.41 -9.43
N ASP A 135 -4.45 9.64 -10.66
CA ASP A 135 -4.44 10.95 -11.27
C ASP A 135 -5.85 11.55 -11.37
N VAL A 136 -6.84 10.73 -11.70
CA VAL A 136 -8.24 11.16 -11.73
C VAL A 136 -8.73 11.55 -10.34
N LEU A 137 -8.42 10.75 -9.31
CA LEU A 137 -8.87 11.02 -7.95
C LEU A 137 -8.17 12.25 -7.37
N VAL A 138 -6.85 12.31 -7.45
CA VAL A 138 -6.06 13.43 -6.91
C VAL A 138 -6.48 14.76 -7.55
N ARG A 139 -6.54 14.80 -8.88
CA ARG A 139 -7.00 16.00 -9.60
C ARG A 139 -8.40 16.44 -9.15
N GLY A 140 -9.30 15.46 -9.05
CA GLY A 140 -10.67 15.75 -8.64
C GLY A 140 -10.78 16.26 -7.21
N LEU A 141 -9.99 15.73 -6.28
CA LEU A 141 -9.92 16.20 -4.89
C LEU A 141 -9.31 17.61 -4.81
N HIS A 142 -8.23 17.88 -5.56
CA HIS A 142 -7.63 19.22 -5.64
C HIS A 142 -8.63 20.25 -6.19
N GLU A 143 -9.37 19.92 -7.25
CA GLU A 143 -10.44 20.78 -7.80
C GLU A 143 -11.62 20.96 -6.83
N ALA A 144 -11.76 20.04 -5.86
CA ALA A 144 -12.73 20.15 -4.76
C ALA A 144 -12.19 20.97 -3.57
N GLY A 145 -10.99 21.56 -3.68
CA GLY A 145 -10.33 22.26 -2.58
C GLY A 145 -9.71 21.34 -1.50
N TRP A 146 -9.69 20.04 -1.75
CA TRP A 146 -9.07 19.06 -0.86
C TRP A 146 -7.67 18.72 -1.36
N ASN A 147 -6.66 19.41 -0.85
CA ASN A 147 -5.26 19.19 -1.21
C ASN A 147 -4.76 17.91 -0.56
N VAL A 148 -4.48 16.90 -1.38
CA VAL A 148 -3.90 15.62 -0.99
C VAL A 148 -2.52 15.47 -1.62
N GLU A 149 -1.62 14.77 -0.94
CA GLU A 149 -0.33 14.40 -1.52
C GLU A 149 -0.52 13.40 -2.67
N ILE A 150 0.29 13.54 -3.72
CA ILE A 150 0.31 12.61 -4.84
C ILE A 150 1.20 11.42 -4.46
N PRO A 151 0.65 10.22 -4.24
CA PRO A 151 1.47 9.08 -3.87
C PRO A 151 2.35 8.62 -5.04
N LYS A 152 3.62 8.30 -4.74
CA LYS A 152 4.56 7.75 -5.71
C LYS A 152 4.44 6.23 -5.86
N ALA A 153 3.69 5.58 -4.99
CA ALA A 153 3.50 4.14 -4.99
C ALA A 153 2.26 3.74 -4.19
N SER A 154 1.98 2.42 -4.15
CA SER A 154 0.84 1.83 -3.47
C SER A 154 -0.49 2.07 -4.21
N MET A 155 -1.54 1.44 -3.76
CA MET A 155 -2.89 1.59 -4.31
C MET A 155 -3.79 2.45 -3.42
N TYR A 156 -3.18 3.33 -2.60
CA TYR A 156 -3.90 4.14 -1.63
C TYR A 156 -3.51 5.62 -1.75
N ILE A 157 -4.46 6.48 -1.36
CA ILE A 157 -4.21 7.89 -1.06
C ILE A 157 -4.50 8.08 0.42
N TRP A 158 -3.52 8.57 1.16
CA TRP A 158 -3.63 8.94 2.56
C TRP A 158 -3.94 10.44 2.63
N ALA A 159 -5.21 10.76 2.83
CA ALA A 159 -5.72 12.11 2.72
C ALA A 159 -5.95 12.71 4.11
N GLN A 160 -5.26 13.79 4.42
CA GLN A 160 -5.55 14.55 5.63
C GLN A 160 -6.97 15.13 5.55
N ILE A 161 -7.74 15.00 6.61
CA ILE A 161 -9.10 15.54 6.69
C ILE A 161 -9.05 17.06 6.53
N PRO A 162 -9.88 17.66 5.66
CA PRO A 162 -9.94 19.11 5.52
C PRO A 162 -10.19 19.79 6.86
N GLU A 163 -9.51 20.92 7.08
CA GLU A 163 -9.46 21.63 8.35
C GLU A 163 -10.84 21.81 9.00
N PRO A 164 -11.90 22.24 8.28
CA PRO A 164 -13.24 22.43 8.88
C PRO A 164 -13.89 21.16 9.46
N TYR A 165 -13.41 19.99 9.06
CA TYR A 165 -13.91 18.68 9.54
C TYR A 165 -12.97 17.98 10.51
N ARG A 166 -11.76 18.49 10.72
CA ARG A 166 -10.72 17.80 11.48
C ARG A 166 -11.12 17.51 12.93
N ALA A 167 -11.84 18.44 13.56
CA ALA A 167 -12.30 18.30 14.94
C ALA A 167 -13.27 17.13 15.20
N MET A 168 -13.89 16.55 14.14
CA MET A 168 -14.78 15.40 14.30
C MET A 168 -14.06 14.06 14.33
N GLY A 169 -12.77 14.03 13.98
CA GLY A 169 -11.98 12.80 13.85
C GLY A 169 -12.33 11.96 12.60
N SER A 170 -11.48 10.98 12.30
CA SER A 170 -11.57 10.22 11.04
C SER A 170 -12.80 9.34 10.93
N LEU A 171 -13.27 8.77 12.05
CA LEU A 171 -14.43 7.88 12.03
C LEU A 171 -15.73 8.64 11.68
N GLU A 172 -15.99 9.77 12.34
CA GLU A 172 -17.20 10.55 12.07
C GLU A 172 -17.11 11.24 10.70
N PHE A 173 -15.93 11.69 10.28
CA PHE A 173 -15.73 12.19 8.94
C PHE A 173 -15.98 11.11 7.86
N ALA A 174 -15.48 9.89 8.04
CA ALA A 174 -15.75 8.79 7.12
C ALA A 174 -17.24 8.44 7.03
N LYS A 175 -17.96 8.42 8.15
CA LYS A 175 -19.43 8.25 8.19
C LYS A 175 -20.15 9.37 7.44
N ARG A 176 -19.71 10.59 7.61
CA ARG A 176 -20.29 11.75 6.91
C ARG A 176 -20.06 11.68 5.40
N VAL A 177 -18.84 11.37 4.96
CA VAL A 177 -18.54 11.17 3.55
C VAL A 177 -19.38 10.04 2.94
N LEU A 178 -19.60 8.96 3.70
CA LEU A 178 -20.46 7.86 3.28
C LEU A 178 -21.93 8.32 3.17
N SER A 179 -22.46 9.03 4.17
CA SER A 179 -23.87 9.45 4.19
C SER A 179 -24.19 10.51 3.14
N ASP A 180 -23.31 11.52 2.98
CA ASP A 180 -23.61 12.70 2.19
C ASP A 180 -23.05 12.61 0.76
N ALA A 181 -21.83 12.11 0.59
CA ALA A 181 -21.18 11.96 -0.69
C ALA A 181 -21.37 10.57 -1.33
N LYS A 182 -21.89 9.57 -0.60
CA LYS A 182 -22.03 8.17 -1.02
C LYS A 182 -20.66 7.53 -1.39
N VAL A 183 -19.62 7.92 -0.65
CA VAL A 183 -18.25 7.43 -0.84
C VAL A 183 -17.77 6.77 0.44
N ALA A 184 -17.34 5.51 0.34
CA ALA A 184 -16.72 4.79 1.44
C ALA A 184 -15.22 5.04 1.45
N VAL A 185 -14.71 5.54 2.57
CA VAL A 185 -13.27 5.70 2.86
C VAL A 185 -12.94 4.98 4.16
N SER A 186 -11.69 4.53 4.31
CA SER A 186 -11.26 3.93 5.58
C SER A 186 -10.87 5.04 6.56
N PRO A 187 -11.49 5.09 7.77
CA PRO A 187 -11.07 6.05 8.78
C PRO A 187 -9.66 5.74 9.27
N GLY A 188 -8.83 6.76 9.41
CA GLY A 188 -7.42 6.59 9.74
C GLY A 188 -7.17 6.07 11.14
N ILE A 189 -8.07 6.35 12.11
CA ILE A 189 -7.99 5.77 13.46
C ILE A 189 -7.92 4.23 13.45
N GLY A 190 -8.48 3.58 12.42
CA GLY A 190 -8.37 2.14 12.23
C GLY A 190 -6.96 1.62 11.97
N PHE A 191 -5.99 2.51 11.71
CA PHE A 191 -4.57 2.20 11.51
C PHE A 191 -3.68 2.67 12.67
N GLY A 192 -4.27 3.19 13.73
CA GLY A 192 -3.59 3.70 14.92
C GLY A 192 -3.99 5.12 15.28
N GLU A 193 -3.70 5.54 16.50
CA GLU A 193 -4.13 6.84 17.06
C GLU A 193 -3.65 8.05 16.23
N TYR A 194 -2.44 7.99 15.69
CA TYR A 194 -1.88 9.05 14.84
C TYR A 194 -2.55 9.15 13.45
N GLY A 195 -3.42 8.19 13.11
CA GLY A 195 -4.20 8.21 11.88
C GLY A 195 -5.50 9.00 11.97
N ASP A 196 -5.91 9.45 13.16
CA ASP A 196 -7.26 10.02 13.36
C ASP A 196 -7.52 11.35 12.62
N GLU A 197 -6.48 12.01 12.14
CA GLU A 197 -6.59 13.19 11.26
C GLU A 197 -6.68 12.86 9.76
N TYR A 198 -6.74 11.57 9.38
CA TYR A 198 -6.64 11.13 8.00
C TYR A 198 -7.76 10.16 7.63
N VAL A 199 -8.00 10.05 6.32
CA VAL A 199 -8.77 8.94 5.74
C VAL A 199 -7.98 8.32 4.59
N ARG A 200 -8.18 7.01 4.36
CA ARG A 200 -7.55 6.30 3.26
C ARG A 200 -8.54 6.03 2.13
N PHE A 201 -8.23 6.52 0.94
CA PHE A 201 -8.88 6.10 -0.30
C PHE A 201 -8.16 4.89 -0.89
N ALA A 202 -8.91 3.98 -1.51
CA ALA A 202 -8.37 2.88 -2.29
C ALA A 202 -8.64 3.11 -3.79
N LEU A 203 -7.63 2.91 -4.63
CA LEU A 203 -7.67 3.12 -6.08
C LEU A 203 -8.23 1.89 -6.82
N ILE A 204 -9.19 1.19 -6.21
CA ILE A 204 -9.72 -0.09 -6.73
C ILE A 204 -10.87 0.10 -7.74
N GLU A 205 -11.52 1.25 -7.72
CA GLU A 205 -12.63 1.56 -8.62
C GLU A 205 -12.16 2.12 -9.96
N ASN A 206 -12.98 1.94 -11.00
CA ASN A 206 -12.69 2.52 -12.30
C ASN A 206 -12.82 4.06 -12.28
N GLU A 207 -12.29 4.72 -13.32
CA GLU A 207 -12.27 6.18 -13.40
C GLU A 207 -13.66 6.81 -13.37
N GLN A 208 -14.67 6.15 -13.96
CA GLN A 208 -16.03 6.69 -13.99
C GLN A 208 -16.63 6.74 -12.57
N ARG A 209 -16.43 5.68 -11.78
CA ARG A 209 -16.84 5.63 -10.37
C ARG A 209 -16.02 6.62 -9.53
N THR A 210 -14.72 6.75 -9.81
CA THR A 210 -13.86 7.73 -9.17
C THR A 210 -14.35 9.16 -9.43
N ARG A 211 -14.70 9.52 -10.68
CA ARG A 211 -15.30 10.82 -11.00
C ARG A 211 -16.65 11.02 -10.32
N GLN A 212 -17.45 9.96 -10.18
CA GLN A 212 -18.71 10.03 -9.44
C GLN A 212 -18.45 10.33 -7.95
N ALA A 213 -17.48 9.65 -7.33
CA ALA A 213 -17.09 9.88 -5.95
C ALA A 213 -16.64 11.34 -5.73
N VAL A 214 -15.79 11.85 -6.61
CA VAL A 214 -15.34 13.25 -6.57
C VAL A 214 -16.53 14.24 -6.66
N ARG A 215 -17.50 13.98 -7.55
CA ARG A 215 -18.71 14.85 -7.62
C ARG A 215 -19.48 14.83 -6.31
N GLY A 216 -19.69 13.67 -5.70
CA GLY A 216 -20.36 13.56 -4.40
C GLY A 216 -19.65 14.35 -3.31
N ILE A 217 -18.32 14.27 -3.26
CA ILE A 217 -17.51 15.05 -2.30
C ILE A 217 -17.62 16.56 -2.58
N LYS A 218 -17.54 16.98 -3.84
CA LYS A 218 -17.73 18.40 -4.23
C LYS A 218 -19.10 18.91 -3.80
N ASP A 219 -20.16 18.13 -3.99
CA ASP A 219 -21.51 18.52 -3.62
C ASP A 219 -21.69 18.61 -2.10
N MET A 220 -21.06 17.71 -1.33
CA MET A 220 -21.00 17.79 0.12
C MET A 220 -20.30 19.10 0.56
N PHE A 221 -19.13 19.40 0.02
CA PHE A 221 -18.38 20.62 0.35
C PHE A 221 -19.12 21.91 -0.04
N ARG A 222 -19.88 21.92 -1.15
CA ARG A 222 -20.73 23.06 -1.53
C ARG A 222 -21.87 23.27 -0.54
N LYS A 223 -22.54 22.20 -0.11
CA LYS A 223 -23.61 22.27 0.93
C LYS A 223 -23.10 22.84 2.23
N ASP A 224 -21.85 22.59 2.56
CA ASP A 224 -21.20 23.09 3.77
C ASP A 224 -20.57 24.50 3.57
N GLY A 225 -20.71 25.10 2.40
CA GLY A 225 -20.18 26.44 2.10
C GLY A 225 -18.66 26.52 1.91
N LEU A 226 -18.00 25.38 1.72
CA LEU A 226 -16.53 25.31 1.54
C LEU A 226 -16.10 25.49 0.08
N LEU A 227 -17.02 25.33 -0.86
CA LEU A 227 -16.83 25.59 -2.29
C LEU A 227 -17.90 26.56 -2.78
N ARG A 228 -17.46 27.53 -3.61
CA ARG A 228 -18.36 28.46 -4.33
C ARG A 228 -18.87 27.87 -5.65
#